data_6f3a89acbfd9f934a9a02a3036dd8723
#
_entry.id   6f3a89acbfd9f934a9a02a3036dd8723
#
_cell.length_a   1.000
_cell.length_b   1.000
_cell.length_c   1.000
_cell.angle_alpha   90.00
_cell.angle_beta   90.00
_cell.angle_gamma   90.00
#
_symmetry.space_group_name_H-M   'P 1'
#
loop_
_entity.id
_entity.type
_entity.pdbx_description
1 polymer ?
#
loop_
_entity_poly.entity_id
_entity_poly.type
_entity_poly.pdbx_seq_one_letter_code
_entity_poly.pdbx_strand_id
1 'polypeptide(L)'
;MRKKKQGFTLVELMVTIAVAAILLTIGVPSMISLYEGIRANTEIESIQESISFARNQAVSYGNTVSICPLSGSSCGNNWSKGFKVFIDNGTLGTLDSTNGRTDKVIKVVDGFNDKDYVEYDKSSISFNAEGLIVGSLGTGKIIYCPGSKTSTQSKGIQISSSGRVQSLATTANCN
;
A
#
# COMPACT_ATOMS: atom_id res chain seq x y z
N MET A 1 -10.48 -64.04 -2.01
CA MET A 1 -9.73 -63.50 -3.18
C MET A 1 -8.78 -62.39 -2.69
N ARG A 2 -7.45 -62.61 -2.68
CA ARG A 2 -6.45 -61.59 -2.33
C ARG A 2 -6.24 -60.68 -3.55
N LYS A 3 -6.67 -59.42 -3.48
CA LYS A 3 -6.31 -58.41 -4.49
C LYS A 3 -4.80 -58.19 -4.46
N LYS A 4 -4.10 -58.47 -5.54
CA LYS A 4 -2.69 -58.11 -5.70
C LYS A 4 -2.56 -56.58 -5.65
N LYS A 5 -1.86 -56.06 -4.67
CA LYS A 5 -1.45 -54.66 -4.64
C LYS A 5 -0.35 -54.48 -5.71
N GLN A 6 -0.65 -53.75 -6.78
CA GLN A 6 0.35 -53.35 -7.75
C GLN A 6 1.16 -52.20 -7.15
N GLY A 7 2.45 -52.31 -7.08
CA GLY A 7 3.37 -51.27 -6.69
C GLY A 7 3.80 -50.45 -7.90
N PHE A 8 4.21 -49.19 -7.68
CA PHE A 8 4.79 -48.33 -8.68
C PHE A 8 6.16 -48.86 -9.12
N THR A 9 6.45 -48.74 -10.41
CA THR A 9 7.79 -49.05 -10.94
C THR A 9 8.73 -47.86 -10.71
N LEU A 10 10.03 -48.12 -10.59
CA LEU A 10 11.06 -47.11 -10.43
C LEU A 10 11.05 -46.11 -11.61
N VAL A 11 10.85 -46.61 -12.82
CA VAL A 11 10.78 -45.78 -14.05
C VAL A 11 9.57 -44.83 -14.00
N GLU A 12 8.41 -45.30 -13.54
CA GLU A 12 7.20 -44.51 -13.41
C GLU A 12 7.39 -43.36 -12.40
N LEU A 13 8.09 -43.62 -11.30
CA LEU A 13 8.45 -42.60 -10.34
C LEU A 13 9.42 -41.56 -10.95
N MET A 14 10.46 -42.00 -11.68
CA MET A 14 11.40 -41.09 -12.32
C MET A 14 10.74 -40.17 -13.34
N VAL A 15 9.83 -40.71 -14.15
CA VAL A 15 9.11 -39.92 -15.16
C VAL A 15 8.18 -38.90 -14.47
N THR A 16 7.48 -39.30 -13.42
CA THR A 16 6.56 -38.36 -12.70
C THR A 16 7.30 -37.22 -12.04
N ILE A 17 8.44 -37.46 -11.38
CA ILE A 17 9.23 -36.36 -10.79
C ILE A 17 9.87 -35.48 -11.87
N ALA A 18 10.31 -36.02 -13.01
CA ALA A 18 10.85 -35.24 -14.11
C ALA A 18 9.78 -34.28 -14.69
N VAL A 19 8.56 -34.77 -14.94
CA VAL A 19 7.45 -33.95 -15.42
C VAL A 19 7.05 -32.91 -14.38
N ALA A 20 6.95 -33.29 -13.09
CA ALA A 20 6.65 -32.37 -12.01
C ALA A 20 7.69 -31.24 -11.90
N ALA A 21 8.99 -31.57 -12.03
CA ALA A 21 10.06 -30.57 -12.02
C ALA A 21 9.92 -29.54 -13.13
N ILE A 22 9.59 -29.98 -14.36
CA ILE A 22 9.37 -29.07 -15.49
C ILE A 22 8.16 -28.15 -15.25
N LEU A 23 7.05 -28.70 -14.76
CA LEU A 23 5.85 -27.90 -14.47
C LEU A 23 6.08 -26.86 -13.37
N LEU A 24 6.84 -27.20 -12.34
CA LEU A 24 7.16 -26.29 -11.23
C LEU A 24 8.07 -25.15 -11.66
N THR A 25 8.99 -25.35 -12.60
CA THR A 25 9.89 -24.27 -13.06
C THR A 25 9.16 -23.14 -13.77
N ILE A 26 8.02 -23.42 -14.40
CA ILE A 26 7.20 -22.42 -15.11
C ILE A 26 6.04 -21.95 -14.24
N GLY A 27 5.41 -22.86 -13.50
CA GLY A 27 4.22 -22.58 -12.72
C GLY A 27 4.47 -21.66 -11.52
N VAL A 28 5.55 -21.90 -10.77
CA VAL A 28 5.85 -21.14 -9.55
C VAL A 28 6.12 -19.66 -9.84
N PRO A 29 6.96 -19.23 -10.79
CA PRO A 29 7.17 -17.82 -11.08
C PRO A 29 5.89 -17.10 -11.53
N SER A 30 5.07 -17.77 -12.33
CA SER A 30 3.80 -17.21 -12.80
C SER A 30 2.81 -16.96 -11.65
N MET A 31 2.72 -17.89 -10.69
CA MET A 31 1.89 -17.76 -9.49
C MET A 31 2.36 -16.60 -8.59
N ILE A 32 3.68 -16.43 -8.41
CA ILE A 32 4.24 -15.34 -7.61
C ILE A 32 3.86 -13.98 -8.24
N SER A 33 4.06 -13.82 -9.54
CA SER A 33 3.71 -12.58 -10.25
C SER A 33 2.21 -12.25 -10.15
N LEU A 34 1.34 -13.26 -10.29
CA LEU A 34 -0.10 -13.08 -10.11
C LEU A 34 -0.44 -12.62 -8.68
N TYR A 35 0.15 -13.27 -7.68
CA TYR A 35 -0.07 -12.92 -6.27
C TYR A 35 0.40 -11.49 -5.95
N GLU A 36 1.57 -11.09 -6.47
CA GLU A 36 2.08 -9.72 -6.33
C GLU A 36 1.14 -8.70 -6.99
N GLY A 37 0.62 -9.00 -8.16
CA GLY A 37 -0.33 -8.14 -8.87
C GLY A 37 -1.64 -7.94 -8.11
N ILE A 38 -2.20 -9.00 -7.54
CA ILE A 38 -3.41 -8.93 -6.70
C ILE A 38 -3.12 -8.08 -5.45
N ARG A 39 -2.01 -8.37 -4.75
CA ARG A 39 -1.60 -7.62 -3.56
C ARG A 39 -1.42 -6.13 -3.87
N ALA A 40 -0.72 -5.80 -4.97
CA ALA A 40 -0.52 -4.41 -5.36
C ALA A 40 -1.84 -3.67 -5.63
N ASN A 41 -2.81 -4.32 -6.26
CA ASN A 41 -4.13 -3.72 -6.47
C ASN A 41 -4.86 -3.48 -5.14
N THR A 42 -4.89 -4.47 -4.26
CA THR A 42 -5.57 -4.37 -2.96
C THR A 42 -4.96 -3.26 -2.10
N GLU A 43 -3.64 -3.19 -2.03
CA GLU A 43 -2.96 -2.21 -1.18
C GLU A 43 -3.06 -0.78 -1.73
N ILE A 44 -2.96 -0.59 -3.05
CA ILE A 44 -3.12 0.75 -3.63
C ILE A 44 -4.57 1.25 -3.50
N GLU A 45 -5.56 0.36 -3.59
CA GLU A 45 -6.97 0.67 -3.33
C GLU A 45 -7.18 1.07 -1.86
N SER A 46 -6.60 0.35 -0.91
CA SER A 46 -6.64 0.67 0.52
C SER A 46 -6.04 2.05 0.82
N ILE A 47 -4.91 2.39 0.18
CA ILE A 47 -4.31 3.73 0.26
C ILE A 47 -5.27 4.78 -0.29
N GLN A 48 -5.85 4.55 -1.48
CA GLN A 48 -6.80 5.47 -2.12
C GLN A 48 -8.05 5.69 -1.27
N GLU A 49 -8.61 4.63 -0.69
CA GLU A 49 -9.75 4.70 0.23
C GLU A 49 -9.42 5.52 1.47
N SER A 50 -8.22 5.36 2.02
CA SER A 50 -7.78 6.09 3.21
C SER A 50 -7.58 7.58 2.93
N ILE A 51 -7.08 7.94 1.75
CA ILE A 51 -6.97 9.33 1.30
C ILE A 51 -8.36 9.93 1.11
N SER A 52 -9.27 9.21 0.47
CA SER A 52 -10.66 9.62 0.28
C SER A 52 -11.40 9.77 1.61
N PHE A 53 -11.15 8.84 2.55
CA PHE A 53 -11.65 8.93 3.92
C PHE A 53 -11.17 10.21 4.61
N ALA A 54 -9.87 10.51 4.59
CA ALA A 54 -9.32 11.72 5.21
C ALA A 54 -9.94 12.99 4.63
N ARG A 55 -10.09 13.09 3.31
CA ARG A 55 -10.75 14.18 2.63
C ARG A 55 -12.20 14.36 3.09
N ASN A 56 -12.96 13.25 3.14
CA ASN A 56 -14.36 13.29 3.57
C ASN A 56 -14.49 13.69 5.05
N GLN A 57 -13.55 13.23 5.90
CA GLN A 57 -13.53 13.64 7.31
C GLN A 57 -13.22 15.13 7.47
N ALA A 58 -12.28 15.67 6.67
CA ALA A 58 -11.97 17.10 6.69
C ALA A 58 -13.23 17.94 6.38
N VAL A 59 -13.97 17.58 5.35
CA VAL A 59 -15.24 18.25 5.00
C VAL A 59 -16.29 18.05 6.10
N SER A 60 -16.42 16.86 6.65
CA SER A 60 -17.46 16.53 7.64
C SER A 60 -17.22 17.20 9.00
N TYR A 61 -15.96 17.31 9.41
CA TYR A 61 -15.61 17.99 10.68
C TYR A 61 -15.45 19.50 10.51
N GLY A 62 -15.38 20.02 9.27
CA GLY A 62 -15.06 21.42 9.01
C GLY A 62 -13.68 21.82 9.53
N ASN A 63 -12.72 20.88 9.53
CA ASN A 63 -11.39 21.05 10.09
C ASN A 63 -10.31 20.42 9.20
N THR A 64 -9.05 20.75 9.43
CA THR A 64 -7.94 20.09 8.74
C THR A 64 -7.81 18.63 9.17
N VAL A 65 -7.65 17.73 8.20
CA VAL A 65 -7.34 16.32 8.44
C VAL A 65 -6.09 15.97 7.67
N SER A 66 -5.13 15.38 8.36
CA SER A 66 -3.82 15.01 7.82
C SER A 66 -3.57 13.51 7.88
N ILE A 67 -2.76 13.03 6.94
CA ILE A 67 -2.24 11.66 6.87
C ILE A 67 -0.73 11.73 6.96
N CYS A 68 -0.11 10.93 7.80
CA CYS A 68 1.34 10.81 7.86
C CYS A 68 1.80 9.37 8.14
N PRO A 69 3.04 9.00 7.75
CA PRO A 69 3.59 7.68 8.02
C PRO A 69 3.63 7.35 9.52
N LEU A 70 3.48 6.08 9.86
CA LEU A 70 3.56 5.60 11.25
C LEU A 70 4.98 5.74 11.80
N SER A 71 5.07 6.32 13.01
CA SER A 71 6.29 6.30 13.84
C SER A 71 5.89 6.49 15.30
N GLY A 72 5.55 5.40 15.99
CA GLY A 72 5.10 5.45 17.38
C GLY A 72 3.95 6.46 17.58
N SER A 73 4.15 7.45 18.46
CA SER A 73 3.18 8.52 18.75
C SER A 73 3.28 9.73 17.82
N SER A 74 4.29 9.83 16.96
CA SER A 74 4.52 10.94 16.04
C SER A 74 4.35 10.53 14.58
N CYS A 75 4.52 11.47 13.64
CA CYS A 75 4.65 11.20 12.22
C CYS A 75 6.07 10.71 11.89
N GLY A 76 6.16 9.72 11.00
CA GLY A 76 7.40 9.20 10.45
C GLY A 76 7.72 9.75 9.07
N ASN A 77 8.65 9.07 8.39
CA ASN A 77 9.05 9.38 7.01
C ASN A 77 9.01 8.17 6.08
N ASN A 78 8.58 7.01 6.58
CA ASN A 78 8.54 5.76 5.82
C ASN A 78 7.10 5.27 5.64
N TRP A 79 6.55 5.49 4.46
CA TRP A 79 5.18 5.11 4.11
C TRP A 79 4.96 3.59 4.09
N SER A 80 6.01 2.79 3.85
CA SER A 80 5.91 1.32 3.89
C SER A 80 5.61 0.76 5.29
N LYS A 81 5.83 1.55 6.35
CA LYS A 81 5.48 1.17 7.72
C LYS A 81 4.02 1.39 8.08
N GLY A 82 3.21 1.80 7.10
CA GLY A 82 1.83 2.20 7.32
C GLY A 82 1.68 3.69 7.61
N PHE A 83 0.48 4.13 7.88
CA PHE A 83 0.17 5.53 8.11
C PHE A 83 -1.02 5.72 9.05
N LYS A 84 -1.18 6.92 9.54
CA LYS A 84 -2.32 7.32 10.36
C LYS A 84 -3.02 8.53 9.77
N VAL A 85 -4.34 8.60 9.99
CA VAL A 85 -5.19 9.73 9.65
C VAL A 85 -5.60 10.41 10.95
N PHE A 86 -5.47 11.71 11.04
CA PHE A 86 -5.77 12.47 12.25
C PHE A 86 -6.39 13.82 11.95
N ILE A 87 -7.23 14.31 12.89
CA ILE A 87 -7.69 15.68 12.89
C ILE A 87 -6.51 16.54 13.35
N ASP A 88 -6.11 17.46 12.50
CA ASP A 88 -4.90 18.28 12.64
C ASP A 88 -5.28 19.65 13.17
N ASN A 89 -5.03 19.87 14.46
CA ASN A 89 -5.36 21.11 15.17
C ASN A 89 -4.12 21.96 15.48
N GLY A 90 -2.93 21.41 15.24
CA GLY A 90 -1.65 21.97 15.61
C GLY A 90 -0.79 22.39 14.42
N THR A 91 0.41 21.84 14.33
CA THR A 91 1.34 22.07 13.22
C THR A 91 0.97 21.22 12.03
N LEU A 92 0.62 21.87 10.93
CA LEU A 92 0.12 21.20 9.71
C LEU A 92 0.96 20.00 9.29
N GLY A 93 0.28 18.86 9.14
CA GLY A 93 0.87 17.60 8.68
C GLY A 93 1.78 16.90 9.70
N THR A 94 1.77 17.37 10.95
CA THR A 94 2.55 16.81 12.05
C THR A 94 1.61 16.40 13.17
N LEU A 95 1.72 15.19 13.66
CA LEU A 95 0.92 14.74 14.79
C LEU A 95 1.54 15.29 16.08
N ASP A 96 0.93 16.31 16.67
CA ASP A 96 1.43 16.99 17.84
C ASP A 96 0.35 17.37 18.87
N SER A 97 0.79 17.98 19.95
CA SER A 97 -0.07 18.56 20.99
C SER A 97 0.53 19.92 21.35
N THR A 98 0.22 20.94 20.55
CA THR A 98 0.82 22.26 20.64
C THR A 98 -0.21 23.29 21.09
N ASN A 99 0.18 24.21 21.99
CA ASN A 99 -0.65 25.33 22.46
C ASN A 99 -2.04 24.91 23.03
N GLY A 100 -2.11 23.76 23.73
CA GLY A 100 -3.35 23.24 24.29
C GLY A 100 -4.31 22.63 23.26
N ARG A 101 -3.92 22.52 22.01
CA ARG A 101 -4.62 21.80 20.96
C ARG A 101 -3.96 20.46 20.74
N THR A 102 -4.72 19.39 20.89
CA THR A 102 -4.25 18.03 20.70
C THR A 102 -4.85 17.47 19.43
N ASP A 103 -4.01 16.90 18.60
CA ASP A 103 -4.45 16.18 17.42
C ASP A 103 -5.12 14.87 17.82
N LYS A 104 -6.11 14.46 17.03
CA LYS A 104 -6.87 13.25 17.28
C LYS A 104 -6.74 12.26 16.14
N VAL A 105 -6.07 11.13 16.40
CA VAL A 105 -6.02 10.03 15.44
C VAL A 105 -7.41 9.42 15.26
N ILE A 106 -7.86 9.28 14.03
CA ILE A 106 -9.18 8.76 13.65
C ILE A 106 -9.11 7.46 12.85
N LYS A 107 -7.97 7.17 12.22
CA LYS A 107 -7.72 5.90 11.53
C LYS A 107 -6.22 5.57 11.58
N VAL A 108 -5.92 4.29 11.73
CA VAL A 108 -4.56 3.75 11.60
C VAL A 108 -4.60 2.66 10.55
N VAL A 109 -3.64 2.67 9.64
CA VAL A 109 -3.39 1.62 8.66
C VAL A 109 -2.01 1.05 8.98
N ASP A 110 -1.98 -0.23 9.29
CA ASP A 110 -0.75 -0.93 9.65
C ASP A 110 0.22 -1.02 8.46
N GLY A 111 1.46 -1.39 8.75
CA GLY A 111 2.50 -1.53 7.74
C GLY A 111 2.17 -2.58 6.69
N PHE A 112 2.70 -2.37 5.50
CA PHE A 112 2.61 -3.30 4.39
C PHE A 112 3.57 -4.48 4.58
N ASN A 113 3.57 -5.43 3.65
CA ASN A 113 4.50 -6.55 3.69
C ASN A 113 5.95 -6.04 3.75
N ASP A 114 6.81 -6.69 4.53
CA ASP A 114 8.20 -6.24 4.76
C ASP A 114 9.07 -6.19 3.48
N LYS A 115 8.67 -6.91 2.43
CA LYS A 115 9.35 -6.90 1.13
C LYS A 115 8.79 -5.87 0.16
N ASP A 116 7.74 -5.15 0.55
CA ASP A 116 7.06 -4.19 -0.31
C ASP A 116 7.50 -2.76 0.00
N TYR A 117 7.39 -1.92 -1.00
CA TYR A 117 7.80 -0.53 -0.92
C TYR A 117 6.63 0.37 -1.24
N VAL A 118 6.46 1.42 -0.44
CA VAL A 118 5.54 2.52 -0.75
C VAL A 118 6.37 3.78 -0.84
N GLU A 119 6.34 4.41 -1.99
CA GLU A 119 7.07 5.65 -2.26
C GLU A 119 6.11 6.82 -2.41
N TYR A 120 6.43 7.85 -1.68
CA TYR A 120 5.79 9.16 -1.78
C TYR A 120 6.79 10.23 -1.33
N ASP A 121 6.90 11.30 -2.11
CA ASP A 121 7.91 12.34 -1.94
C ASP A 121 7.58 13.39 -0.86
N LYS A 122 6.42 13.27 -0.20
CA LYS A 122 5.99 14.19 0.85
C LYS A 122 5.93 13.51 2.21
N SER A 123 6.11 14.30 3.25
CA SER A 123 6.02 13.85 4.65
C SER A 123 4.58 13.61 5.12
N SER A 124 3.60 14.28 4.49
CA SER A 124 2.19 14.16 4.87
C SER A 124 1.26 14.53 3.71
N ILE A 125 -0.01 14.22 3.87
CA ILE A 125 -1.11 14.64 2.99
C ILE A 125 -2.12 15.35 3.88
N SER A 126 -2.44 16.62 3.59
CA SER A 126 -3.35 17.42 4.42
C SER A 126 -4.48 17.98 3.59
N PHE A 127 -5.70 17.85 4.09
CA PHE A 127 -6.94 18.37 3.51
C PHE A 127 -7.53 19.43 4.41
N ASN A 128 -7.98 20.55 3.84
CA ASN A 128 -8.74 21.56 4.56
C ASN A 128 -10.25 21.22 4.62
N ALA A 129 -11.02 22.08 5.29
CA ALA A 129 -12.47 21.92 5.44
C ALA A 129 -13.25 21.87 4.12
N GLU A 130 -12.70 22.40 3.04
CA GLU A 130 -13.27 22.36 1.69
C GLU A 130 -12.87 21.08 0.92
N GLY A 131 -12.06 20.20 1.52
CA GLY A 131 -11.55 18.97 0.91
C GLY A 131 -10.47 19.22 -0.14
N LEU A 132 -9.80 20.36 -0.10
CA LEU A 132 -8.67 20.70 -0.95
C LEU A 132 -7.35 20.39 -0.24
N ILE A 133 -6.31 20.10 -1.01
CA ILE A 133 -4.97 19.92 -0.46
C ILE A 133 -4.43 21.23 0.09
N VAL A 134 -3.82 21.18 1.27
CA VAL A 134 -3.23 22.36 1.91
C VAL A 134 -1.76 22.52 1.50
N GLY A 135 -1.46 23.64 0.87
CA GLY A 135 -0.09 23.99 0.45
C GLY A 135 0.50 23.01 -0.57
N SER A 136 1.79 22.72 -0.42
CA SER A 136 2.49 21.71 -1.25
C SER A 136 2.42 20.29 -0.67
N LEU A 137 1.80 20.14 0.50
CA LEU A 137 1.65 18.86 1.18
C LEU A 137 0.47 18.11 0.57
N GLY A 138 0.75 16.98 -0.05
CA GLY A 138 -0.28 16.05 -0.49
C GLY A 138 -0.52 15.98 -2.00
N THR A 139 0.05 16.86 -2.81
CA THR A 139 0.05 16.67 -4.26
C THR A 139 1.24 15.79 -4.66
N GLY A 140 1.03 14.84 -5.55
CA GLY A 140 2.14 13.97 -6.01
C GLY A 140 1.67 12.57 -6.38
N LYS A 141 2.64 11.70 -6.56
CA LYS A 141 2.40 10.30 -6.92
C LYS A 141 2.74 9.42 -5.72
N ILE A 142 1.83 8.52 -5.39
CA ILE A 142 2.11 7.41 -4.48
C ILE A 142 2.26 6.17 -5.33
N ILE A 143 3.36 5.44 -5.14
CA ILE A 143 3.67 4.21 -5.87
C ILE A 143 3.81 3.08 -4.85
N TYR A 144 3.15 1.99 -5.12
CA TYR A 144 3.29 0.73 -4.38
C TYR A 144 4.00 -0.30 -5.24
N CYS A 145 5.09 -0.86 -4.73
CA CYS A 145 5.94 -1.82 -5.43
C CYS A 145 6.01 -3.13 -4.62
N PRO A 146 5.36 -4.21 -5.08
CA PRO A 146 5.39 -5.50 -4.38
C PRO A 146 6.71 -6.22 -4.62
N GLY A 147 7.31 -6.78 -3.58
CA GLY A 147 8.47 -7.65 -3.62
C GLY A 147 9.80 -7.00 -4.00
N SER A 148 9.80 -5.98 -4.86
CA SER A 148 10.99 -5.22 -5.25
C SER A 148 10.64 -3.83 -5.73
N LYS A 149 11.60 -2.89 -5.65
CA LYS A 149 11.43 -1.52 -6.14
C LYS A 149 11.19 -1.40 -7.65
N THR A 150 11.62 -2.39 -8.41
CA THR A 150 11.48 -2.47 -9.87
C THR A 150 10.45 -3.49 -10.33
N SER A 151 9.50 -3.85 -9.45
CA SER A 151 8.47 -4.82 -9.77
C SER A 151 7.62 -4.37 -10.94
N THR A 152 7.38 -5.27 -11.90
CA THR A 152 6.47 -5.05 -13.03
C THR A 152 5.00 -5.01 -12.62
N GLN A 153 4.68 -5.42 -11.39
CA GLN A 153 3.34 -5.41 -10.82
C GLN A 153 3.05 -4.14 -10.00
N SER A 154 3.96 -3.17 -10.02
CA SER A 154 3.81 -1.90 -9.30
C SER A 154 2.55 -1.15 -9.75
N LYS A 155 1.89 -0.50 -8.80
CA LYS A 155 0.71 0.32 -9.01
C LYS A 155 0.92 1.71 -8.41
N GLY A 156 0.28 2.69 -8.99
CA GLY A 156 0.40 4.05 -8.49
C GLY A 156 -0.89 4.84 -8.61
N ILE A 157 -0.97 5.87 -7.80
CA ILE A 157 -2.03 6.88 -7.82
C ILE A 157 -1.42 8.27 -7.86
N GLN A 158 -2.14 9.20 -8.46
CA GLN A 158 -1.82 10.62 -8.51
C GLN A 158 -2.83 11.39 -7.67
N ILE A 159 -2.36 12.27 -6.81
CA ILE A 159 -3.17 13.20 -6.03
C ILE A 159 -3.01 14.60 -6.63
N SER A 160 -4.14 15.22 -6.99
CA SER A 160 -4.17 16.60 -7.50
C SER A 160 -4.37 17.62 -6.37
N SER A 161 -4.13 18.90 -6.65
CA SER A 161 -4.38 20.00 -5.69
C SER A 161 -5.84 20.11 -5.25
N SER A 162 -6.78 19.66 -6.09
CA SER A 162 -8.20 19.56 -5.72
C SER A 162 -8.52 18.39 -4.80
N GLY A 163 -7.53 17.62 -4.35
CA GLY A 163 -7.72 16.42 -3.54
C GLY A 163 -8.30 15.22 -4.27
N ARG A 164 -8.35 15.26 -5.62
CA ARG A 164 -8.80 14.13 -6.42
C ARG A 164 -7.68 13.11 -6.56
N VAL A 165 -8.01 11.85 -6.33
CA VAL A 165 -7.10 10.70 -6.53
C VAL A 165 -7.44 10.01 -7.84
N GLN A 166 -6.42 9.70 -8.64
CA GLN A 166 -6.55 9.01 -9.92
C GLN A 166 -5.50 7.91 -10.02
N SER A 167 -5.87 6.74 -10.52
CA SER A 167 -4.92 5.68 -10.82
C SER A 167 -4.00 6.07 -11.96
N LEU A 168 -2.72 5.73 -11.84
CA LEU A 168 -1.75 5.88 -12.91
C LEU A 168 -1.95 4.77 -13.95
N ALA A 169 -1.98 5.13 -15.24
CA ALA A 169 -2.17 4.18 -16.34
C ALA A 169 -0.93 3.33 -16.63
N THR A 170 0.24 3.73 -16.16
CA THR A 170 1.52 3.05 -16.42
C THR A 170 2.12 2.54 -15.12
N THR A 171 2.82 1.40 -15.21
CA THR A 171 3.67 0.92 -14.12
C THR A 171 4.75 1.97 -13.81
N ALA A 172 4.90 2.29 -12.54
CA ALA A 172 5.94 3.18 -12.05
C ALA A 172 6.86 2.38 -11.12
N ASN A 173 8.14 2.71 -11.09
CA ASN A 173 9.09 2.08 -10.19
C ASN A 173 9.23 2.90 -8.92
N CYS A 174 9.50 2.22 -7.80
CA CYS A 174 9.98 2.86 -6.58
C CYS A 174 11.48 3.11 -6.67
N ASN A 175 11.94 4.29 -6.35
CA ASN A 175 13.36 4.67 -6.38
C ASN A 175 14.09 4.39 -5.05
#